data_67867a59842ab40b907a75068ee90b89
#
_entry.id   67867a59842ab40b907a75068ee90b89
#
_cell.length_a   1.000
_cell.length_b   1.000
_cell.length_c   1.000
_cell.angle_alpha   90.00
_cell.angle_beta   90.00
_cell.angle_gamma   90.00
#
_symmetry.space_group_name_H-M   'P 1'
#
loop_
_entity.id
_entity.type
_entity.pdbx_description
1 polymer ?
#
loop_
_entity_poly.entity_id
_entity_poly.type
_entity_poly.pdbx_seq_one_letter_code
_entity_poly.pdbx_strand_id
1 'polypeptide(L)'
;IPKDQTKFFKTNSGLWVISRNPITLIDEISFSHLMGWDRLSSKGAKLYSTIKNGQEFYLINTHMQSDYKTKYNMVRINQYMEINENLILPYVKQGIPLIMCGDLNISKPSHLAPLLKKLKLENGFLSGKLQFSTIGQYKQLLDYILVKTETFKFQSVERKIRDMTGDLFINPSQLSDHYPVEGIFRW
;
A
#
# COMPACT_ATOMS: atom_id res chain seq x y z
N ILE A 1 -12.51 -12.02 3.33
CA ILE A 1 -13.80 -11.28 3.32
C ILE A 1 -13.87 -10.57 4.65
N PRO A 2 -13.96 -9.22 4.69
CA PRO A 2 -14.06 -8.48 5.95
C PRO A 2 -15.25 -8.96 6.76
N LYS A 3 -15.10 -9.07 8.08
CA LYS A 3 -16.13 -9.56 9.01
C LYS A 3 -17.40 -8.68 9.10
N ASP A 4 -17.39 -7.47 8.54
CA ASP A 4 -18.55 -6.55 8.60
C ASP A 4 -19.50 -6.79 7.42
N GLN A 5 -20.35 -7.80 7.53
CA GLN A 5 -21.37 -8.15 6.55
C GLN A 5 -22.65 -7.28 6.64
N THR A 6 -22.69 -6.25 7.47
CA THR A 6 -23.92 -5.51 7.75
C THR A 6 -24.22 -4.35 6.79
N LYS A 7 -23.38 -4.10 5.78
CA LYS A 7 -23.62 -3.01 4.82
C LYS A 7 -23.93 -3.56 3.43
N PHE A 8 -25.21 -3.55 3.11
CA PHE A 8 -25.73 -3.70 1.75
C PHE A 8 -24.95 -2.78 0.79
N PHE A 9 -24.36 -3.35 -0.28
CA PHE A 9 -23.66 -2.64 -1.37
C PHE A 9 -22.35 -1.94 -1.02
N LYS A 10 -21.31 -2.70 -0.62
CA LYS A 10 -19.91 -2.24 -0.73
C LYS A 10 -19.21 -2.98 -1.85
N THR A 11 -18.51 -2.22 -2.72
CA THR A 11 -17.59 -2.81 -3.68
C THR A 11 -16.35 -3.34 -2.97
N ASN A 12 -15.73 -4.38 -3.51
CA ASN A 12 -14.47 -4.92 -3.00
C ASN A 12 -13.36 -3.84 -3.11
N SER A 13 -12.45 -3.80 -2.14
CA SER A 13 -11.28 -2.90 -2.13
C SER A 13 -10.21 -3.25 -3.17
N GLY A 14 -10.32 -4.42 -3.82
CA GLY A 14 -9.31 -4.90 -4.77
C GLY A 14 -7.99 -5.38 -4.14
N LEU A 15 -7.93 -5.55 -2.81
CA LEU A 15 -6.72 -5.99 -2.13
C LEU A 15 -6.50 -7.50 -2.29
N TRP A 16 -5.53 -7.83 -3.14
CA TRP A 16 -5.08 -9.19 -3.40
C TRP A 16 -3.61 -9.35 -3.07
N VAL A 17 -3.21 -10.53 -2.61
CA VAL A 17 -1.81 -10.92 -2.44
C VAL A 17 -1.63 -12.31 -3.05
N ILE A 18 -0.64 -12.44 -3.93
CA ILE A 18 -0.20 -13.70 -4.51
C ILE A 18 1.27 -13.86 -4.13
N SER A 19 1.62 -15.00 -3.57
CA SER A 19 2.98 -15.26 -3.09
C SER A 19 3.48 -16.63 -3.56
N ARG A 20 4.76 -16.72 -3.89
CA ARG A 20 5.45 -18.00 -4.11
C ARG A 20 5.85 -18.68 -2.81
N ASN A 21 5.96 -17.92 -1.73
CA ASN A 21 6.23 -18.43 -0.40
C ASN A 21 4.91 -18.56 0.37
N PRO A 22 4.81 -19.46 1.35
CA PRO A 22 3.67 -19.50 2.25
C PRO A 22 3.46 -18.11 2.89
N ILE A 23 2.22 -17.64 2.85
CA ILE A 23 1.84 -16.35 3.42
C ILE A 23 0.62 -16.55 4.32
N THR A 24 0.67 -15.97 5.52
CA THR A 24 -0.39 -16.08 6.52
C THR A 24 -1.00 -14.70 6.75
N LEU A 25 -2.32 -14.59 6.63
CA LEU A 25 -3.05 -13.40 7.06
C LEU A 25 -3.03 -13.37 8.60
N ILE A 26 -2.47 -12.30 9.17
CA ILE A 26 -2.44 -12.07 10.61
C ILE A 26 -3.70 -11.38 11.06
N ASP A 27 -4.02 -10.24 10.43
CA ASP A 27 -5.24 -9.49 10.71
C ASP A 27 -5.61 -8.56 9.54
N GLU A 28 -6.84 -8.06 9.54
CA GLU A 28 -7.34 -7.12 8.56
C GLU A 28 -8.27 -6.09 9.17
N ILE A 29 -8.24 -4.87 8.64
CA ILE A 29 -9.14 -3.79 9.01
C ILE A 29 -9.87 -3.23 7.79
N SER A 30 -11.14 -2.88 7.97
CA SER A 30 -11.86 -1.97 7.08
C SER A 30 -11.80 -0.57 7.69
N PHE A 31 -11.43 0.42 6.90
CA PHE A 31 -11.36 1.79 7.40
C PHE A 31 -12.72 2.29 7.86
N SER A 32 -12.77 2.84 9.07
CA SER A 32 -13.96 3.44 9.64
C SER A 32 -14.24 4.83 9.04
N HIS A 33 -13.16 5.53 8.62
CA HIS A 33 -13.22 6.86 8.04
C HIS A 33 -13.08 6.79 6.51
N LEU A 34 -14.19 7.00 5.81
CA LEU A 34 -14.27 7.10 4.35
C LEU A 34 -15.17 8.26 3.95
N MET A 35 -14.87 8.94 2.87
CA MET A 35 -15.66 10.06 2.33
C MET A 35 -15.98 9.88 0.85
N GLY A 36 -17.04 10.59 0.41
CA GLY A 36 -17.48 10.56 -0.98
C GLY A 36 -17.88 9.14 -1.42
N TRP A 37 -17.56 8.79 -2.65
CA TRP A 37 -17.86 7.48 -3.22
C TRP A 37 -17.12 6.32 -2.55
N ASP A 38 -15.98 6.60 -1.91
CA ASP A 38 -15.22 5.57 -1.20
C ASP A 38 -15.98 4.95 -0.02
N ARG A 39 -17.03 5.61 0.49
CA ARG A 39 -17.95 5.03 1.48
C ARG A 39 -18.65 3.77 0.98
N LEU A 40 -18.77 3.60 -0.32
CA LEU A 40 -19.36 2.44 -0.98
C LEU A 40 -18.35 1.33 -1.28
N SER A 41 -17.09 1.49 -0.86
CA SER A 41 -16.03 0.52 -1.04
C SER A 41 -15.54 -0.04 0.30
N SER A 42 -15.04 -1.28 0.27
CA SER A 42 -14.44 -1.94 1.43
C SER A 42 -12.95 -1.63 1.56
N LYS A 43 -12.56 -0.35 1.38
CA LYS A 43 -11.16 0.07 1.54
C LYS A 43 -10.66 -0.21 2.95
N GLY A 44 -9.40 -0.63 3.06
CA GLY A 44 -8.81 -1.04 4.32
C GLY A 44 -7.35 -1.44 4.18
N ALA A 45 -6.88 -2.22 5.14
CA ALA A 45 -5.53 -2.78 5.13
C ALA A 45 -5.53 -4.21 5.65
N LYS A 46 -4.59 -5.01 5.15
CA LYS A 46 -4.37 -6.41 5.54
C LYS A 46 -2.92 -6.59 5.92
N LEU A 47 -2.68 -7.20 7.08
CA LEU A 47 -1.35 -7.56 7.56
C LEU A 47 -1.11 -9.06 7.35
N TYR A 48 0.01 -9.37 6.74
CA TYR A 48 0.46 -10.73 6.49
C TYR A 48 1.83 -10.98 7.11
N SER A 49 2.13 -12.24 7.42
CA SER A 49 3.47 -12.74 7.69
C SER A 49 3.87 -13.76 6.61
N THR A 50 5.14 -13.74 6.23
CA THR A 50 5.75 -14.71 5.32
C THR A 50 7.21 -14.93 5.71
N ILE A 51 7.79 -16.07 5.28
CA ILE A 51 9.20 -16.38 5.50
C ILE A 51 9.88 -16.56 4.15
N LYS A 52 11.03 -15.92 3.97
CA LYS A 52 11.89 -16.10 2.80
C LYS A 52 13.34 -16.26 3.25
N ASN A 53 13.98 -17.36 2.82
CA ASN A 53 15.37 -17.69 3.18
C ASN A 53 15.62 -17.67 4.71
N GLY A 54 14.66 -18.17 5.49
CA GLY A 54 14.74 -18.19 6.95
C GLY A 54 14.43 -16.87 7.66
N GLN A 55 14.25 -15.77 6.93
CA GLN A 55 13.86 -14.47 7.47
C GLN A 55 12.35 -14.28 7.41
N GLU A 56 11.74 -13.99 8.57
CA GLU A 56 10.33 -13.60 8.65
C GLU A 56 10.18 -12.14 8.20
N PHE A 57 9.07 -11.84 7.50
CA PHE A 57 8.67 -10.49 7.06
C PHE A 57 7.20 -10.25 7.36
N TYR A 58 6.89 -9.01 7.69
CA TYR A 58 5.52 -8.53 7.66
C TYR A 58 5.25 -7.74 6.37
N LEU A 59 4.06 -7.95 5.83
CA LEU A 59 3.58 -7.22 4.65
C LEU A 59 2.22 -6.60 4.96
N ILE A 60 2.11 -5.28 4.83
CA ILE A 60 0.81 -4.59 4.82
C ILE A 60 0.47 -4.26 3.37
N ASN A 61 -0.71 -4.71 2.93
CA ASN A 61 -1.33 -4.29 1.68
C ASN A 61 -2.55 -3.41 1.98
N THR A 62 -2.62 -2.21 1.38
CA THR A 62 -3.66 -1.22 1.68
C THR A 62 -4.14 -0.47 0.45
N HIS A 63 -5.40 -0.01 0.49
CA HIS A 63 -5.97 0.92 -0.46
C HIS A 63 -6.67 2.03 0.33
N MET A 64 -6.10 3.24 0.30
CA MET A 64 -6.55 4.38 1.11
C MET A 64 -7.56 5.26 0.36
N GLN A 65 -8.12 6.25 1.07
CA GLN A 65 -9.06 7.24 0.55
C GLN A 65 -8.53 7.96 -0.69
N SER A 66 -9.32 8.00 -1.75
CA SER A 66 -9.02 8.70 -3.00
C SER A 66 -8.92 10.22 -2.81
N ASP A 67 -8.09 10.89 -3.61
CA ASP A 67 -7.74 12.31 -3.45
C ASP A 67 -8.57 13.24 -4.34
N TYR A 68 -9.89 13.12 -4.29
CA TYR A 68 -10.77 14.00 -5.09
C TYR A 68 -10.88 15.44 -4.54
N LYS A 69 -10.56 15.65 -3.26
CA LYS A 69 -10.65 16.96 -2.59
C LYS A 69 -9.62 17.10 -1.48
N THR A 70 -9.08 18.29 -1.27
CA THR A 70 -8.05 18.59 -0.27
C THR A 70 -8.41 18.11 1.15
N LYS A 71 -9.70 18.18 1.53
CA LYS A 71 -10.18 17.68 2.83
C LYS A 71 -10.00 16.17 3.05
N TYR A 72 -9.81 15.39 2.00
CA TYR A 72 -9.62 13.95 2.11
C TYR A 72 -8.25 13.55 2.64
N ASN A 73 -7.29 14.49 2.69
CA ASN A 73 -6.04 14.26 3.38
C ASN A 73 -6.25 13.95 4.88
N MET A 74 -7.19 14.63 5.55
CA MET A 74 -7.52 14.35 6.95
C MET A 74 -8.11 12.94 7.13
N VAL A 75 -8.87 12.45 6.16
CA VAL A 75 -9.37 11.07 6.16
C VAL A 75 -8.22 10.08 6.12
N ARG A 76 -7.23 10.29 5.24
CA ARG A 76 -6.02 9.44 5.17
C ARG A 76 -5.20 9.50 6.45
N ILE A 77 -5.14 10.65 7.13
CA ILE A 77 -4.51 10.77 8.45
C ILE A 77 -5.15 9.80 9.46
N ASN A 78 -6.47 9.74 9.52
CA ASN A 78 -7.16 8.79 10.39
C ASN A 78 -6.91 7.34 9.95
N GLN A 79 -6.91 7.05 8.66
CA GLN A 79 -6.69 5.71 8.14
C GLN A 79 -5.29 5.16 8.49
N TYR A 80 -4.22 5.96 8.38
CA TYR A 80 -2.91 5.48 8.81
C TYR A 80 -2.78 5.38 10.34
N MET A 81 -3.57 6.14 11.10
CA MET A 81 -3.70 5.92 12.55
C MET A 81 -4.36 4.56 12.81
N GLU A 82 -5.47 4.24 12.11
CA GLU A 82 -6.11 2.93 12.21
C GLU A 82 -5.14 1.78 11.87
N ILE A 83 -4.32 1.92 10.82
CA ILE A 83 -3.28 0.93 10.49
C ILE A 83 -2.28 0.78 11.65
N ASN A 84 -1.80 1.90 12.19
CA ASN A 84 -0.84 1.86 13.28
C ASN A 84 -1.38 1.16 14.53
N GLU A 85 -2.57 1.55 14.95
CA GLU A 85 -3.17 1.12 16.21
C GLU A 85 -3.68 -0.31 16.15
N ASN A 86 -4.20 -0.75 15.00
CA ASN A 86 -4.84 -2.06 14.89
C ASN A 86 -3.97 -3.12 14.22
N LEU A 87 -2.96 -2.75 13.41
CA LEU A 87 -2.12 -3.72 12.72
C LEU A 87 -0.64 -3.64 13.13
N ILE A 88 -0.06 -2.42 13.25
CA ILE A 88 1.39 -2.32 13.51
C ILE A 88 1.68 -2.55 15.00
N LEU A 89 1.09 -1.75 15.89
CA LEU A 89 1.39 -1.83 17.32
C LEU A 89 1.08 -3.20 17.95
N PRO A 90 -0.04 -3.89 17.61
CA PRO A 90 -0.35 -5.18 18.21
C PRO A 90 0.51 -6.34 17.71
N TYR A 91 0.96 -6.31 16.44
CA TYR A 91 1.48 -7.52 15.80
C TYR A 91 2.91 -7.41 15.29
N VAL A 92 3.39 -6.21 14.90
CA VAL A 92 4.71 -6.06 14.30
C VAL A 92 5.79 -6.08 15.38
N LYS A 93 6.53 -7.19 15.41
CA LYS A 93 7.62 -7.40 16.39
C LYS A 93 8.87 -6.62 15.99
N GLN A 94 9.62 -6.20 17.01
CA GLN A 94 10.92 -5.58 16.79
C GLN A 94 11.90 -6.57 16.15
N GLY A 95 12.76 -6.08 15.27
CA GLY A 95 13.75 -6.92 14.56
C GLY A 95 13.19 -7.66 13.34
N ILE A 96 11.87 -7.63 13.09
CA ILE A 96 11.27 -8.23 11.89
C ILE A 96 10.93 -7.13 10.90
N PRO A 97 11.37 -7.25 9.61
CA PRO A 97 11.08 -6.27 8.58
C PRO A 97 9.58 -6.10 8.36
N LEU A 98 9.14 -4.85 8.19
CA LEU A 98 7.80 -4.52 7.73
C LEU A 98 7.87 -3.79 6.39
N ILE A 99 7.15 -4.31 5.40
CA ILE A 99 6.94 -3.70 4.10
C ILE A 99 5.46 -3.30 4.03
N MET A 100 5.18 -2.05 3.67
CA MET A 100 3.82 -1.57 3.40
C MET A 100 3.70 -1.18 1.94
N CYS A 101 2.73 -1.73 1.24
CA CYS A 101 2.50 -1.44 -0.18
C CYS A 101 1.02 -1.22 -0.48
N GLY A 102 0.75 -0.56 -1.61
CA GLY A 102 -0.59 -0.35 -2.14
C GLY A 102 -0.81 1.05 -2.68
N ASP A 103 -2.05 1.29 -3.10
CA ASP A 103 -2.51 2.62 -3.51
C ASP A 103 -2.83 3.46 -2.28
N LEU A 104 -1.91 4.37 -1.96
CA LEU A 104 -2.08 5.30 -0.85
C LEU A 104 -2.91 6.53 -1.23
N ASN A 105 -3.19 6.71 -2.54
CA ASN A 105 -3.90 7.89 -3.05
C ASN A 105 -3.27 9.23 -2.60
N ILE A 106 -1.95 9.27 -2.45
CA ILE A 106 -1.19 10.44 -2.01
C ILE A 106 -0.31 10.92 -3.15
N SER A 107 -0.72 11.98 -3.84
CA SER A 107 0.03 12.57 -4.95
C SER A 107 1.03 13.65 -4.51
N LYS A 108 0.85 14.25 -3.33
CA LYS A 108 1.67 15.38 -2.85
C LYS A 108 2.66 14.92 -1.77
N PRO A 109 3.96 15.23 -1.90
CA PRO A 109 4.96 14.90 -0.86
C PRO A 109 4.59 15.44 0.52
N SER A 110 3.96 16.63 0.61
CA SER A 110 3.49 17.21 1.86
C SER A 110 2.40 16.40 2.57
N HIS A 111 1.65 15.58 1.82
CA HIS A 111 0.66 14.67 2.39
C HIS A 111 1.26 13.30 2.74
N LEU A 112 2.36 12.90 2.08
CA LEU A 112 3.07 11.67 2.39
C LEU A 112 3.91 11.79 3.67
N ALA A 113 4.57 12.92 3.88
CA ALA A 113 5.47 13.13 5.02
C ALA A 113 4.84 12.85 6.40
N PRO A 114 3.59 13.26 6.71
CA PRO A 114 2.94 12.91 7.99
C PRO A 114 2.74 11.41 8.17
N LEU A 115 2.40 10.68 7.10
CA LEU A 115 2.27 9.21 7.11
C LEU A 115 3.62 8.56 7.42
N LEU A 116 4.67 8.92 6.69
CA LEU A 116 6.02 8.38 6.90
C LEU A 116 6.49 8.62 8.33
N LYS A 117 6.31 9.84 8.84
CA LYS A 117 6.68 10.20 10.22
C LYS A 117 5.89 9.41 11.26
N LYS A 118 4.56 9.31 11.11
CA LYS A 118 3.68 8.65 12.10
C LYS A 118 3.94 7.15 12.18
N LEU A 119 4.06 6.48 11.02
CA LEU A 119 4.27 5.05 10.96
C LEU A 119 5.75 4.66 11.03
N LYS A 120 6.66 5.66 11.05
CA LYS A 120 8.11 5.47 11.02
C LYS A 120 8.51 4.61 9.82
N LEU A 121 7.98 4.98 8.66
CA LEU A 121 8.23 4.33 7.38
C LEU A 121 9.15 5.18 6.53
N GLU A 122 9.93 4.53 5.71
CA GLU A 122 10.80 5.16 4.73
C GLU A 122 10.39 4.79 3.32
N ASN A 123 10.62 5.71 2.41
CA ASN A 123 10.32 5.57 1.00
C ASN A 123 11.59 5.16 0.27
N GLY A 124 11.63 3.95 -0.29
CA GLY A 124 12.78 3.48 -1.05
C GLY A 124 13.09 4.36 -2.27
N PHE A 125 14.31 4.29 -2.77
CA PHE A 125 14.74 5.02 -3.95
C PHE A 125 13.89 4.63 -5.16
N LEU A 126 13.30 5.60 -5.84
CA LEU A 126 12.53 5.40 -7.07
C LEU A 126 13.47 5.50 -8.27
N SER A 127 13.74 4.36 -8.90
CA SER A 127 14.58 4.24 -10.09
C SER A 127 13.76 4.21 -11.39
N GLY A 128 14.46 4.36 -12.51
CA GLY A 128 13.85 4.24 -13.84
C GLY A 128 13.28 5.55 -14.39
N LYS A 129 12.70 5.45 -15.58
CA LYS A 129 12.22 6.62 -16.35
C LYS A 129 10.84 7.10 -15.88
N LEU A 130 9.97 6.20 -15.46
CA LEU A 130 8.62 6.54 -14.99
C LEU A 130 8.67 7.00 -13.53
N GLN A 131 8.10 8.16 -13.28
CA GLN A 131 8.00 8.78 -11.96
C GLN A 131 6.54 8.90 -11.48
N PHE A 132 5.61 8.25 -12.17
CA PHE A 132 4.18 8.22 -11.89
C PHE A 132 3.63 6.82 -12.08
N SER A 133 2.65 6.44 -11.27
CA SER A 133 2.03 5.11 -11.33
C SER A 133 0.69 5.07 -12.06
N THR A 134 0.06 6.23 -12.33
CA THR A 134 -1.23 6.28 -13.04
C THR A 134 -1.05 6.33 -14.56
N ILE A 135 -1.96 5.67 -15.29
CA ILE A 135 -2.07 5.71 -16.74
C ILE A 135 -3.06 6.81 -17.14
N GLY A 136 -2.83 7.50 -18.26
CA GLY A 136 -3.72 8.53 -18.79
C GLY A 136 -3.15 9.95 -18.68
N GLN A 137 -4.04 10.96 -18.71
CA GLN A 137 -3.60 12.37 -18.77
C GLN A 137 -3.10 12.92 -17.43
N TYR A 138 -3.57 12.38 -16.30
CA TYR A 138 -3.14 12.79 -14.96
C TYR A 138 -2.05 11.85 -14.47
N LYS A 139 -0.79 12.29 -14.64
CA LYS A 139 0.39 11.51 -14.25
C LYS A 139 0.71 11.74 -12.78
N GLN A 140 0.31 10.82 -11.92
CA GLN A 140 0.48 10.89 -10.46
C GLN A 140 1.18 9.63 -9.94
N LEU A 141 1.99 9.80 -8.90
CA LEU A 141 2.50 8.67 -8.11
C LEU A 141 1.54 8.46 -6.94
N LEU A 142 0.76 7.39 -6.97
CA LEU A 142 -0.23 7.04 -5.94
C LEU A 142 0.11 5.72 -5.25
N ASP A 143 0.85 4.85 -5.94
CA ASP A 143 1.22 3.54 -5.47
C ASP A 143 2.61 3.56 -4.85
N TYR A 144 2.71 3.07 -3.64
CA TYR A 144 3.94 3.13 -2.85
C TYR A 144 4.35 1.76 -2.33
N ILE A 145 5.65 1.60 -2.13
CA ILE A 145 6.25 0.51 -1.37
C ILE A 145 7.15 1.18 -0.34
N LEU A 146 6.77 1.06 0.92
CA LEU A 146 7.41 1.70 2.07
C LEU A 146 7.98 0.62 3.00
N VAL A 147 9.02 0.94 3.75
CA VAL A 147 9.66 0.02 4.70
C VAL A 147 9.78 0.64 6.08
N LYS A 148 9.67 -0.18 7.13
CA LYS A 148 9.93 0.23 8.51
C LYS A 148 11.36 -0.16 8.87
N THR A 149 12.24 0.83 8.99
CA THR A 149 13.66 0.64 9.21
C THR A 149 14.04 0.56 10.68
N GLU A 150 13.19 1.05 11.61
CA GLU A 150 13.46 0.94 13.05
C GLU A 150 13.50 -0.51 13.54
N THR A 151 12.75 -1.40 12.88
CA THR A 151 12.66 -2.81 13.27
C THR A 151 13.71 -3.66 12.57
N PHE A 152 14.17 -3.22 11.39
CA PHE A 152 15.13 -3.99 10.57
C PHE A 152 15.84 -3.06 9.58
N LYS A 153 17.16 -3.22 9.43
CA LYS A 153 17.97 -2.43 8.50
C LYS A 153 18.16 -3.17 7.18
N PHE A 154 17.53 -2.66 6.13
CA PHE A 154 17.80 -3.10 4.77
C PHE A 154 19.16 -2.54 4.27
N GLN A 155 19.88 -3.33 3.48
CA GLN A 155 21.06 -2.85 2.76
C GLN A 155 20.66 -1.90 1.63
N SER A 156 19.60 -2.25 0.90
CA SER A 156 19.01 -1.36 -0.09
C SER A 156 17.50 -1.64 -0.26
N VAL A 157 16.77 -0.56 -0.55
CA VAL A 157 15.36 -0.61 -0.94
C VAL A 157 15.21 0.21 -2.22
N GLU A 158 14.89 -0.45 -3.31
CA GLU A 158 14.67 0.15 -4.62
C GLU A 158 13.23 -0.06 -5.05
N ARG A 159 12.62 0.96 -5.65
CA ARG A 159 11.31 0.90 -6.29
C ARG A 159 11.45 1.25 -7.76
N LYS A 160 10.65 0.62 -8.59
CA LYS A 160 10.60 0.91 -10.01
C LYS A 160 9.18 0.78 -10.54
N ILE A 161 8.74 1.77 -11.30
CA ILE A 161 7.48 1.67 -12.03
C ILE A 161 7.77 0.97 -13.35
N ARG A 162 7.02 -0.12 -13.61
CA ARG A 162 7.21 -0.94 -14.80
C ARG A 162 6.34 -0.43 -15.93
N ASP A 163 6.97 -0.04 -17.02
CA ASP A 163 6.29 0.21 -18.27
C ASP A 163 6.01 -1.12 -18.96
N MET A 164 4.73 -1.47 -19.01
CA MET A 164 4.28 -2.74 -19.63
C MET A 164 3.85 -2.57 -21.10
N THR A 165 4.04 -1.39 -21.68
CA THR A 165 3.58 -1.10 -23.05
C THR A 165 4.28 -1.92 -24.13
N GLY A 166 5.48 -2.41 -23.88
CA GLY A 166 6.26 -3.25 -24.80
C GLY A 166 6.12 -4.76 -24.58
N ASP A 167 5.62 -5.19 -23.43
CA ASP A 167 5.66 -6.58 -22.99
C ASP A 167 4.33 -7.33 -23.15
N LEU A 168 3.25 -6.60 -23.44
CA LEU A 168 1.91 -7.15 -23.58
C LEU A 168 1.36 -6.90 -24.98
N PHE A 169 0.75 -7.94 -25.60
CA PHE A 169 -0.03 -7.82 -26.83
C PHE A 169 -1.34 -7.02 -26.63
N ILE A 170 -1.66 -6.64 -25.38
CA ILE A 170 -2.86 -5.91 -24.98
C ILE A 170 -2.43 -4.54 -24.49
N ASN A 171 -3.18 -3.50 -24.86
CA ASN A 171 -2.95 -2.16 -24.33
C ASN A 171 -3.05 -2.18 -22.77
N PRO A 172 -2.00 -1.82 -22.02
CA PRO A 172 -1.98 -1.87 -20.56
C PRO A 172 -3.14 -1.11 -19.90
N SER A 173 -3.62 -0.03 -20.50
CA SER A 173 -4.79 0.73 -20.00
C SER A 173 -6.10 -0.06 -20.01
N GLN A 174 -6.15 -1.19 -20.70
CA GLN A 174 -7.31 -2.09 -20.69
C GLN A 174 -7.29 -3.05 -19.49
N LEU A 175 -6.14 -3.22 -18.84
CA LEU A 175 -5.97 -4.09 -17.69
C LEU A 175 -6.08 -3.33 -16.37
N SER A 176 -5.59 -2.10 -16.34
CA SER A 176 -5.57 -1.24 -15.16
C SER A 176 -5.39 0.21 -15.58
N ASP A 177 -5.83 1.14 -14.76
CA ASP A 177 -5.51 2.57 -14.84
C ASP A 177 -4.21 2.92 -14.10
N HIS A 178 -3.52 1.91 -13.53
CA HIS A 178 -2.22 2.05 -12.88
C HIS A 178 -1.17 1.13 -13.50
N TYR A 179 0.08 1.61 -13.53
CA TYR A 179 1.26 0.81 -13.83
C TYR A 179 1.67 -0.03 -12.62
N PRO A 180 2.24 -1.23 -12.82
CA PRO A 180 2.83 -2.01 -11.74
C PRO A 180 4.01 -1.28 -11.09
N VAL A 181 4.09 -1.33 -9.75
CA VAL A 181 5.23 -0.88 -8.98
C VAL A 181 5.98 -2.08 -8.42
N GLU A 182 7.24 -2.22 -8.80
CA GLU A 182 8.14 -3.25 -8.31
C GLU A 182 8.96 -2.74 -7.14
N GLY A 183 9.15 -3.58 -6.11
CA GLY A 183 10.08 -3.34 -5.00
C GLY A 183 11.17 -4.39 -4.95
N ILE A 184 12.42 -3.97 -4.82
CA ILE A 184 13.58 -4.84 -4.65
C ILE A 184 14.21 -4.51 -3.30
N PHE A 185 14.30 -5.53 -2.44
CA PHE A 185 14.83 -5.43 -1.09
C PHE A 185 16.08 -6.30 -0.98
N ARG A 186 17.16 -5.76 -0.38
CA ARG A 186 18.37 -6.52 -0.02
C ARG A 186 18.63 -6.35 1.48
N TRP A 187 18.98 -7.44 2.12
CA TRP A 187 19.27 -7.52 3.55
C TRP A 187 20.44 -8.44 3.85
#